data_7c2a91cb15073a6deca913b2d41b5d4c
#
_entry.id   7c2a91cb15073a6deca913b2d41b5d4c
#
_cell.length_a   1.000
_cell.length_b   1.000
_cell.length_c   1.000
_cell.angle_alpha   90.00
_cell.angle_beta   90.00
_cell.angle_gamma   90.00
#
_symmetry.space_group_name_H-M   'P 1'
#
loop_
_entity.id
_entity.type
_entity.pdbx_description
1 polymer ?
#
loop_
_entity_poly.entity_id
_entity_poly.type
_entity_poly.pdbx_seq_one_letter_code
_entity_poly.pdbx_strand_id
1 'polypeptide(L)'
;KDPKPNEALGDLGEQERVWIDEQLPAGAKPQGNDSPPWKFVESPGHPVHSGKKSHTRVSTSDAITQHFFTDATDKLKITENSKLFTYVYLDPAKPPKTIQLQFNDGTWEHRATWGEDKAFRAGKHGPANHQMGKLPETGKWVRLEVPAKVVGLNPGAQLNGWAFTQVNGTVHWDKAGIVSRSLSQQQ
;
A
#
# COMPACT_ATOMS: atom_id res chain seq x y z
N LYS A 1 6.83 -20.60 36.87
CA LYS A 1 7.89 -20.84 35.86
C LYS A 1 7.91 -19.60 34.97
N ASP A 2 8.99 -18.87 35.02
CA ASP A 2 9.14 -17.74 34.09
C ASP A 2 9.19 -18.28 32.65
N PRO A 3 8.50 -17.65 31.71
CA PRO A 3 8.54 -18.10 30.34
C PRO A 3 9.98 -18.02 29.82
N LYS A 4 10.34 -18.99 28.99
CA LYS A 4 11.66 -18.95 28.38
C LYS A 4 11.81 -17.67 27.57
N PRO A 5 12.98 -17.03 27.57
CA PRO A 5 13.17 -15.73 26.86
C PRO A 5 12.71 -15.72 25.41
N ASN A 6 12.84 -16.84 24.71
CA ASN A 6 12.45 -16.96 23.32
C ASN A 6 10.92 -17.00 23.10
N GLU A 7 10.18 -17.48 24.10
CA GLU A 7 8.71 -17.53 24.00
C GLU A 7 8.11 -16.13 24.20
N ALA A 8 8.69 -15.34 25.11
CA ALA A 8 8.27 -13.97 25.33
C ALA A 8 8.57 -13.08 24.12
N LEU A 9 9.68 -13.32 23.41
CA LEU A 9 10.04 -12.57 22.20
C LEU A 9 9.15 -12.95 21.01
N GLY A 10 8.68 -14.19 20.93
CA GLY A 10 7.73 -14.61 19.90
C GLY A 10 6.39 -13.89 20.01
N ASP A 11 5.90 -13.65 21.23
CA ASP A 11 4.64 -12.94 21.49
C ASP A 11 4.74 -11.44 21.18
N LEU A 12 5.96 -10.90 21.15
CA LEU A 12 6.23 -9.51 20.78
C LEU A 12 6.60 -9.36 19.30
N GLY A 13 6.31 -10.38 18.48
CA GLY A 13 6.60 -10.42 17.08
C GLY A 13 6.00 -9.26 16.27
N GLU A 14 5.85 -9.45 15.02
CA GLU A 14 5.27 -8.43 14.14
C GLU A 14 3.85 -8.09 14.58
N GLN A 15 3.59 -6.82 14.79
CA GLN A 15 2.25 -6.30 15.07
C GLN A 15 1.73 -5.61 13.83
N GLU A 16 0.61 -6.10 13.34
CA GLU A 16 -0.04 -5.62 12.16
C GLU A 16 -1.24 -4.76 12.53
N ARG A 17 -1.32 -3.55 11.96
CA ARG A 17 -2.53 -2.74 12.02
C ARG A 17 -3.07 -2.60 10.61
N VAL A 18 -4.26 -3.12 10.37
CA VAL A 18 -4.98 -2.96 9.10
C VAL A 18 -5.71 -1.63 9.11
N TRP A 19 -5.49 -0.82 8.09
CA TRP A 19 -6.11 0.50 7.95
C TRP A 19 -7.19 0.51 6.87
N ILE A 20 -6.96 -0.22 5.79
CA ILE A 20 -7.92 -0.39 4.69
C ILE A 20 -8.19 -1.89 4.55
N ASP A 21 -9.46 -2.30 4.61
CA ASP A 21 -9.83 -3.69 4.35
C ASP A 21 -11.13 -3.71 3.54
N GLU A 22 -12.27 -3.95 4.18
CA GLU A 22 -13.58 -3.96 3.54
C GLU A 22 -14.17 -2.54 3.40
N GLN A 23 -13.56 -1.57 4.05
CA GLN A 23 -13.98 -0.17 4.07
C GLN A 23 -12.78 0.74 4.23
N LEU A 24 -12.98 2.01 3.91
CA LEU A 24 -11.98 3.05 4.13
C LEU A 24 -11.98 3.48 5.60
N PRO A 25 -10.85 4.00 6.11
CA PRO A 25 -10.80 4.52 7.47
C PRO A 25 -11.77 5.70 7.66
N ALA A 26 -12.19 5.90 8.90
CA ALA A 26 -13.14 6.96 9.24
C ALA A 26 -12.63 8.32 8.76
N GLY A 27 -13.53 9.11 8.19
CA GLY A 27 -13.24 10.45 7.67
C GLY A 27 -12.65 10.49 6.27
N ALA A 28 -12.19 9.35 5.73
CA ALA A 28 -11.57 9.30 4.43
C ALA A 28 -12.48 9.83 3.32
N LYS A 29 -11.90 10.67 2.47
CA LYS A 29 -12.59 11.24 1.29
C LYS A 29 -11.97 10.65 0.03
N PRO A 30 -12.68 9.69 -0.63
CA PRO A 30 -12.14 9.07 -1.84
C PRO A 30 -12.12 10.03 -3.02
N GLN A 31 -11.06 9.93 -3.80
CA GLN A 31 -10.81 10.72 -4.99
C GLN A 31 -10.10 9.85 -6.03
N GLY A 32 -10.12 10.27 -7.27
CA GLY A 32 -9.46 9.55 -8.34
C GLY A 32 -9.98 9.93 -9.71
N ASN A 33 -9.51 9.20 -10.72
CA ASN A 33 -9.83 9.48 -12.12
C ASN A 33 -11.20 8.94 -12.57
N ASP A 34 -11.77 8.02 -11.79
CA ASP A 34 -13.09 7.43 -12.10
C ASP A 34 -14.23 8.14 -11.38
N SER A 35 -15.45 7.82 -11.80
CA SER A 35 -16.68 8.22 -11.13
C SER A 35 -17.59 6.98 -10.96
N PRO A 36 -17.78 6.47 -9.74
CA PRO A 36 -17.19 6.94 -8.48
C PRO A 36 -15.67 6.72 -8.44
N PRO A 37 -14.95 7.52 -7.66
CA PRO A 37 -13.48 7.46 -7.65
C PRO A 37 -12.91 6.21 -6.99
N TRP A 38 -13.66 5.54 -6.13
CA TRP A 38 -13.24 4.34 -5.44
C TRP A 38 -14.24 3.22 -5.68
N LYS A 39 -13.76 2.06 -6.10
CA LYS A 39 -14.59 0.89 -6.37
C LYS A 39 -14.16 -0.29 -5.53
N PHE A 40 -15.01 -0.70 -4.60
CA PHE A 40 -14.92 -2.03 -4.01
C PHE A 40 -15.62 -3.03 -4.92
N VAL A 41 -15.02 -4.20 -5.06
CA VAL A 41 -15.50 -5.29 -5.90
C VAL A 41 -15.46 -6.60 -5.11
N GLU A 42 -16.23 -7.59 -5.53
CA GLU A 42 -16.41 -8.86 -4.81
C GLU A 42 -16.15 -10.07 -5.71
N SER A 43 -15.79 -11.19 -5.08
CA SER A 43 -15.77 -12.48 -5.76
C SER A 43 -17.23 -12.97 -5.95
N PRO A 44 -17.52 -13.85 -6.96
CA PRO A 44 -16.55 -14.48 -7.85
C PRO A 44 -16.12 -13.64 -9.07
N GLY A 45 -16.75 -12.50 -9.32
CA GLY A 45 -16.43 -11.67 -10.49
C GLY A 45 -15.06 -11.02 -10.47
N HIS A 46 -14.48 -10.88 -9.30
CA HIS A 46 -13.17 -10.25 -9.10
C HIS A 46 -12.31 -11.05 -8.12
N PRO A 47 -10.98 -11.00 -8.26
CA PRO A 47 -10.11 -11.59 -7.24
C PRO A 47 -10.22 -10.82 -5.92
N VAL A 48 -10.25 -11.55 -4.81
CA VAL A 48 -10.27 -11.02 -3.44
C VAL A 48 -9.29 -11.82 -2.61
N HIS A 49 -8.42 -11.16 -1.87
CA HIS A 49 -7.43 -11.80 -1.01
C HIS A 49 -7.97 -12.05 0.40
N SER A 50 -8.61 -11.05 0.98
CA SER A 50 -9.06 -11.06 2.37
C SER A 50 -10.51 -10.61 2.47
N GLY A 51 -11.31 -11.35 3.24
CA GLY A 51 -12.73 -11.02 3.43
C GLY A 51 -13.52 -11.17 2.14
N LYS A 52 -14.37 -10.19 1.86
CA LYS A 52 -15.31 -10.23 0.73
C LYS A 52 -14.98 -9.25 -0.39
N LYS A 53 -14.14 -8.23 -0.11
CA LYS A 53 -13.94 -7.12 -1.02
C LYS A 53 -12.48 -6.86 -1.29
N SER A 54 -12.19 -6.51 -2.53
CA SER A 54 -10.97 -5.86 -2.95
C SER A 54 -11.35 -4.54 -3.62
N HIS A 55 -10.38 -3.72 -3.99
CA HIS A 55 -10.66 -2.52 -4.77
C HIS A 55 -9.80 -2.51 -6.02
N THR A 56 -10.26 -1.84 -7.06
CA THR A 56 -9.68 -1.99 -8.38
C THR A 56 -9.77 -0.72 -9.20
N ARG A 57 -8.87 -0.65 -10.17
CA ARG A 57 -8.94 0.31 -11.25
C ARG A 57 -8.47 -0.33 -12.55
N VAL A 58 -9.17 -0.03 -13.63
CA VAL A 58 -8.87 -0.48 -14.98
C VAL A 58 -8.44 0.72 -15.82
N SER A 59 -7.32 0.58 -16.51
CA SER A 59 -6.84 1.61 -17.44
C SER A 59 -6.42 0.96 -18.76
N THR A 60 -6.76 1.63 -19.85
CA THR A 60 -6.32 1.24 -21.20
C THR A 60 -5.35 2.25 -21.79
N SER A 61 -4.91 3.21 -21.00
CA SER A 61 -4.03 4.31 -21.40
C SER A 61 -2.69 4.22 -20.67
N ASP A 62 -1.64 4.71 -21.32
CA ASP A 62 -0.32 4.86 -20.68
C ASP A 62 -0.21 6.13 -19.82
N ALA A 63 -1.29 6.87 -19.66
CA ALA A 63 -1.33 7.96 -18.70
C ALA A 63 -1.36 7.43 -17.27
N ILE A 64 -0.80 8.22 -16.36
CA ILE A 64 -0.88 7.93 -14.92
C ILE A 64 -2.35 8.01 -14.49
N THR A 65 -2.81 7.00 -13.77
CA THR A 65 -4.16 6.96 -13.24
C THR A 65 -4.14 6.40 -11.82
N GLN A 66 -5.10 6.82 -11.00
CA GLN A 66 -5.08 6.47 -9.58
C GLN A 66 -6.45 6.57 -8.93
N HIS A 67 -6.59 5.86 -7.83
CA HIS A 67 -7.64 6.08 -6.85
C HIS A 67 -6.97 6.21 -5.48
N PHE A 68 -7.47 7.13 -4.68
CA PHE A 68 -6.87 7.47 -3.40
C PHE A 68 -7.91 8.09 -2.47
N PHE A 69 -7.53 8.29 -1.23
CA PHE A 69 -8.32 9.09 -0.30
C PHE A 69 -7.41 10.04 0.46
N THR A 70 -8.02 11.07 1.01
CA THR A 70 -7.41 12.03 1.92
C THR A 70 -8.30 12.23 3.13
N ASP A 71 -7.86 13.03 4.08
CA ASP A 71 -8.66 13.54 5.21
C ASP A 71 -9.19 12.46 6.17
N ALA A 72 -8.58 11.28 6.21
CA ALA A 72 -8.92 10.30 7.22
C ALA A 72 -8.73 10.91 8.60
N THR A 73 -9.76 10.82 9.44
CA THR A 73 -9.68 11.24 10.84
C THR A 73 -9.10 10.13 11.71
N ASP A 74 -9.36 8.88 11.35
CA ASP A 74 -8.63 7.74 11.89
C ASP A 74 -7.31 7.60 11.15
N LYS A 75 -6.25 8.19 11.70
CA LYS A 75 -4.95 8.27 11.05
C LYS A 75 -4.10 7.03 11.32
N LEU A 76 -3.24 6.70 10.37
CA LEU A 76 -2.28 5.62 10.52
C LEU A 76 -0.95 6.16 11.02
N LYS A 77 -0.62 5.84 12.26
CA LYS A 77 0.62 6.29 12.89
C LYS A 77 1.80 5.44 12.43
N ILE A 78 2.86 6.10 11.99
CA ILE A 78 4.12 5.45 11.67
C ILE A 78 4.88 5.14 12.95
N THR A 79 5.27 3.90 13.10
CA THR A 79 6.01 3.38 14.26
C THR A 79 7.47 3.08 13.88
N GLU A 80 8.32 2.86 14.88
CA GLU A 80 9.72 2.52 14.62
C GLU A 80 9.85 1.19 13.88
N ASN A 81 10.77 1.14 12.92
CA ASN A 81 11.07 -0.07 12.13
C ASN A 81 9.84 -0.67 11.48
N SER A 82 8.92 0.18 11.10
CA SER A 82 7.68 -0.24 10.47
C SER A 82 7.81 -0.32 8.96
N LYS A 83 6.92 -1.14 8.40
CA LYS A 83 6.72 -1.25 6.96
C LYS A 83 5.24 -1.05 6.65
N LEU A 84 4.98 -0.27 5.62
CA LEU A 84 3.64 -0.17 5.06
C LEU A 84 3.41 -1.37 4.16
N PHE A 85 2.23 -1.96 4.18
CA PHE A 85 1.96 -3.14 3.37
C PHE A 85 0.60 -3.05 2.69
N THR A 86 0.49 -3.73 1.57
CA THR A 86 -0.77 -4.03 0.88
C THR A 86 -0.59 -5.26 0.01
N TYR A 87 -1.70 -5.89 -0.35
CA TYR A 87 -1.69 -6.98 -1.32
C TYR A 87 -2.13 -6.47 -2.67
N VAL A 88 -1.49 -6.98 -3.72
CA VAL A 88 -1.77 -6.59 -5.10
C VAL A 88 -1.96 -7.82 -5.97
N TYR A 89 -2.90 -7.73 -6.89
CA TYR A 89 -3.13 -8.73 -7.93
C TYR A 89 -3.07 -8.03 -9.29
N LEU A 90 -2.09 -8.40 -10.08
CA LEU A 90 -1.92 -7.88 -11.44
C LEU A 90 -2.57 -8.84 -12.43
N ASP A 91 -3.50 -8.32 -13.24
CA ASP A 91 -4.20 -9.13 -14.25
C ASP A 91 -3.19 -9.63 -15.29
N PRO A 92 -3.07 -10.96 -15.47
CA PRO A 92 -2.12 -11.52 -16.43
C PRO A 92 -2.45 -11.20 -17.90
N ALA A 93 -3.72 -10.95 -18.22
CA ALA A 93 -4.13 -10.58 -19.56
C ALA A 93 -3.95 -9.08 -19.85
N LYS A 94 -3.99 -8.26 -18.82
CA LYS A 94 -3.86 -6.79 -18.92
C LYS A 94 -2.99 -6.25 -17.79
N PRO A 95 -1.70 -6.60 -17.76
CA PRO A 95 -0.83 -6.15 -16.70
C PRO A 95 -0.52 -4.65 -16.82
N PRO A 96 -0.30 -3.96 -15.71
CA PRO A 96 0.19 -2.59 -15.75
C PRO A 96 1.65 -2.55 -16.18
N LYS A 97 2.11 -1.37 -16.60
CA LYS A 97 3.54 -1.10 -16.83
C LYS A 97 4.23 -0.67 -15.54
N THR A 98 3.49 -0.04 -14.66
CA THR A 98 4.00 0.51 -13.41
C THR A 98 2.90 0.54 -12.38
N ILE A 99 3.26 0.28 -11.13
CA ILE A 99 2.40 0.55 -9.99
C ILE A 99 3.16 1.39 -8.97
N GLN A 100 2.43 2.23 -8.24
CA GLN A 100 3.02 3.11 -7.25
C GLN A 100 2.09 3.25 -6.06
N LEU A 101 2.66 3.21 -4.86
CA LEU A 101 1.97 3.58 -3.63
C LEU A 101 2.42 4.97 -3.20
N GLN A 102 1.49 5.79 -2.76
CA GLN A 102 1.78 7.11 -2.24
C GLN A 102 1.12 7.26 -0.87
N PHE A 103 1.82 7.90 0.03
CA PHE A 103 1.39 8.05 1.43
C PHE A 103 1.35 9.53 1.78
N ASN A 104 0.27 9.98 2.44
CA ASN A 104 0.09 11.39 2.78
C ASN A 104 0.13 11.58 4.29
N ASP A 105 1.13 12.31 4.77
CA ASP A 105 1.28 12.77 6.15
C ASP A 105 1.09 14.29 6.27
N GLY A 106 0.50 14.90 5.26
CA GLY A 106 0.42 16.35 5.03
C GLY A 106 1.01 16.71 3.66
N THR A 107 1.77 15.80 3.09
CA THR A 107 2.32 15.90 1.72
C THR A 107 2.33 14.52 1.08
N TRP A 108 2.28 14.46 -0.25
CA TRP A 108 2.38 13.22 -1.04
C TRP A 108 3.83 12.89 -1.43
N GLU A 109 4.83 13.55 -0.86
CA GLU A 109 6.24 13.34 -1.20
C GLU A 109 6.83 12.06 -0.58
N HIS A 110 6.04 11.00 -0.49
CA HIS A 110 6.37 9.69 0.05
C HIS A 110 5.83 8.62 -0.89
N ARG A 111 6.67 8.15 -1.83
CA ARG A 111 6.22 7.25 -2.90
C ARG A 111 7.15 6.05 -3.06
N ALA A 112 6.56 4.91 -3.37
CA ALA A 112 7.25 3.67 -3.71
C ALA A 112 6.74 3.15 -5.04
N THR A 113 7.65 2.85 -5.97
CA THR A 113 7.33 2.52 -7.36
C THR A 113 7.92 1.17 -7.75
N TRP A 114 7.12 0.34 -8.41
CA TRP A 114 7.53 -0.92 -9.03
C TRP A 114 7.31 -0.84 -10.54
N GLY A 115 8.28 -1.36 -11.31
CA GLY A 115 8.22 -1.37 -12.76
C GLY A 115 8.86 -0.15 -13.40
N GLU A 116 8.34 0.28 -14.55
CA GLU A 116 8.86 1.43 -15.27
C GLU A 116 8.55 2.72 -14.53
N ASP A 117 9.54 3.60 -14.35
CA ASP A 117 9.34 4.86 -13.63
C ASP A 117 9.27 6.10 -14.52
N LYS A 118 9.37 5.93 -15.84
CA LYS A 118 9.39 7.03 -16.81
C LYS A 118 8.19 7.97 -16.70
N ALA A 119 7.05 7.44 -16.31
CA ALA A 119 5.82 8.22 -16.15
C ALA A 119 5.80 8.98 -14.83
N PHE A 120 6.63 8.59 -13.86
CA PHE A 120 6.64 9.15 -12.51
C PHE A 120 7.98 9.84 -12.25
N ARG A 121 8.03 11.15 -12.36
CA ARG A 121 9.22 11.93 -11.96
C ARG A 121 10.53 11.36 -12.51
N ALA A 122 10.56 11.09 -13.81
CA ALA A 122 11.71 10.48 -14.48
C ALA A 122 13.03 11.02 -13.99
N GLY A 123 13.94 10.11 -13.61
CA GLY A 123 15.27 10.45 -13.12
C GLY A 123 15.34 10.98 -11.71
N LYS A 124 14.23 11.15 -11.01
CA LYS A 124 14.22 11.59 -9.61
C LYS A 124 13.95 10.41 -8.69
N HIS A 125 14.98 9.97 -8.01
CA HIS A 125 14.93 8.88 -7.04
C HIS A 125 15.06 9.45 -5.61
N GLY A 126 14.75 8.64 -4.63
CA GLY A 126 14.80 9.01 -3.22
C GLY A 126 13.45 8.85 -2.53
N PRO A 127 13.26 9.42 -1.33
CA PRO A 127 12.02 9.20 -0.56
C PRO A 127 10.73 9.62 -1.27
N ALA A 128 10.80 10.65 -2.10
CA ALA A 128 9.65 11.12 -2.86
C ALA A 128 9.27 10.20 -4.02
N ASN A 129 10.17 9.31 -4.42
CA ASN A 129 9.95 8.31 -5.48
C ASN A 129 10.97 7.18 -5.35
N HIS A 130 10.81 6.36 -4.31
CA HIS A 130 11.71 5.25 -4.06
C HIS A 130 11.44 4.10 -5.03
N GLN A 131 12.50 3.62 -5.70
CA GLN A 131 12.41 2.52 -6.66
C GLN A 131 12.48 1.19 -5.91
N MET A 132 11.40 0.41 -5.98
CA MET A 132 11.30 -0.89 -5.31
C MET A 132 11.81 -2.03 -6.20
N GLY A 133 11.84 -1.84 -7.51
CA GLY A 133 12.31 -2.85 -8.45
C GLY A 133 11.26 -3.32 -9.43
N LYS A 134 11.33 -4.59 -9.79
CA LYS A 134 10.42 -5.19 -10.77
C LYS A 134 8.98 -5.24 -10.29
N LEU A 135 8.05 -5.22 -11.23
CA LEU A 135 6.65 -5.55 -10.95
C LEU A 135 6.56 -6.94 -10.32
N PRO A 136 5.64 -7.15 -9.36
CA PRO A 136 5.37 -8.49 -8.85
C PRO A 136 4.80 -9.39 -9.95
N GLU A 137 4.82 -10.70 -9.70
CA GLU A 137 4.25 -11.67 -10.63
C GLU A 137 2.76 -11.41 -10.83
N THR A 138 2.30 -11.62 -12.07
CA THR A 138 0.89 -11.48 -12.43
C THR A 138 0.09 -12.73 -12.07
N GLY A 139 -1.23 -12.60 -12.00
CA GLY A 139 -2.15 -13.73 -11.83
C GLY A 139 -2.19 -14.32 -10.43
N LYS A 140 -1.66 -13.63 -9.44
CA LYS A 140 -1.71 -14.04 -8.04
C LYS A 140 -1.63 -12.84 -7.11
N TRP A 141 -2.10 -13.01 -5.89
CA TRP A 141 -1.91 -12.01 -4.84
C TRP A 141 -0.48 -12.01 -4.35
N VAL A 142 0.12 -10.83 -4.31
CA VAL A 142 1.48 -10.62 -3.81
C VAL A 142 1.43 -9.57 -2.72
N ARG A 143 2.06 -9.85 -1.58
CA ARG A 143 2.23 -8.86 -0.52
C ARG A 143 3.37 -7.92 -0.87
N LEU A 144 3.07 -6.64 -0.89
CA LEU A 144 4.08 -5.58 -1.03
C LEU A 144 4.36 -4.99 0.35
N GLU A 145 5.63 -4.79 0.65
CA GLU A 145 6.06 -4.15 1.90
C GLU A 145 7.02 -3.02 1.59
N VAL A 146 6.76 -1.85 2.17
CA VAL A 146 7.56 -0.64 1.99
C VAL A 146 8.08 -0.18 3.36
N PRO A 147 9.39 -0.30 3.64
CA PRO A 147 9.91 0.29 4.86
C PRO A 147 9.58 1.78 4.91
N ALA A 148 8.99 2.23 6.01
CA ALA A 148 8.55 3.62 6.14
C ALA A 148 9.72 4.60 5.92
N LYS A 149 10.90 4.25 6.39
CA LYS A 149 12.09 5.11 6.27
C LYS A 149 12.52 5.37 4.82
N VAL A 150 12.35 4.39 3.90
CA VAL A 150 12.82 4.58 2.52
C VAL A 150 11.96 5.54 1.72
N VAL A 151 10.74 5.80 2.18
CA VAL A 151 9.85 6.81 1.62
C VAL A 151 9.79 8.08 2.47
N GLY A 152 10.71 8.22 3.43
CA GLY A 152 10.86 9.44 4.22
C GLY A 152 9.83 9.62 5.32
N LEU A 153 9.18 8.53 5.76
CA LEU A 153 8.23 8.58 6.86
C LEU A 153 8.92 8.21 8.17
N ASN A 154 8.95 9.15 9.09
CA ASN A 154 9.60 8.98 10.39
C ASN A 154 8.61 8.52 11.45
N PRO A 155 9.07 7.81 12.50
CA PRO A 155 8.22 7.46 13.63
C PRO A 155 7.51 8.68 14.19
N GLY A 156 6.22 8.55 14.47
CA GLY A 156 5.37 9.63 14.93
C GLY A 156 4.59 10.35 13.82
N ALA A 157 5.01 10.25 12.57
CA ALA A 157 4.22 10.74 11.45
C ALA A 157 2.85 10.03 11.41
N GLN A 158 1.83 10.73 10.94
CA GLN A 158 0.47 10.19 10.87
C GLN A 158 -0.07 10.37 9.46
N LEU A 159 -0.46 9.27 8.84
CA LEU A 159 -1.04 9.28 7.52
C LEU A 159 -2.54 9.59 7.58
N ASN A 160 -2.99 10.48 6.70
CA ASN A 160 -4.40 10.77 6.48
C ASN A 160 -4.87 10.32 5.09
N GLY A 161 -3.97 9.82 4.26
CA GLY A 161 -4.27 9.41 2.90
C GLY A 161 -3.30 8.37 2.38
N TRP A 162 -3.77 7.63 1.36
CA TRP A 162 -3.01 6.60 0.65
C TRP A 162 -3.52 6.53 -0.79
N ALA A 163 -2.60 6.53 -1.74
CA ALA A 163 -2.93 6.47 -3.15
C ALA A 163 -2.43 5.16 -3.76
N PHE A 164 -3.27 4.58 -4.61
CA PHE A 164 -2.98 3.42 -5.44
C PHE A 164 -2.92 3.90 -6.88
N THR A 165 -1.74 3.91 -7.46
CA THR A 165 -1.45 4.54 -8.74
C THR A 165 -0.91 3.50 -9.72
N GLN A 166 -1.29 3.60 -10.98
CA GLN A 166 -0.86 2.67 -12.01
C GLN A 166 -0.71 3.35 -13.37
N VAL A 167 0.05 2.72 -14.23
CA VAL A 167 0.15 3.05 -15.66
C VAL A 167 -0.35 1.83 -16.43
N ASN A 168 -1.51 2.01 -17.08
CA ASN A 168 -2.17 0.96 -17.87
C ASN A 168 -2.62 -0.25 -17.04
N GLY A 169 -3.35 -1.16 -17.65
CA GLY A 169 -3.70 -2.46 -17.09
C GLY A 169 -4.84 -2.48 -16.09
N THR A 170 -5.12 -3.68 -15.60
CA THR A 170 -6.10 -3.94 -14.55
C THR A 170 -5.38 -4.41 -13.30
N VAL A 171 -5.60 -3.70 -12.20
CA VAL A 171 -4.96 -3.97 -10.92
C VAL A 171 -6.02 -4.07 -9.84
N HIS A 172 -5.90 -5.10 -8.99
CA HIS A 172 -6.70 -5.24 -7.79
C HIS A 172 -5.79 -5.10 -6.56
N TRP A 173 -6.32 -4.45 -5.55
CA TRP A 173 -5.65 -4.22 -4.28
C TRP A 173 -6.53 -4.71 -3.15
N ASP A 174 -5.93 -5.22 -2.10
CA ASP A 174 -6.71 -5.70 -0.95
C ASP A 174 -5.87 -5.56 0.31
N LYS A 175 -6.50 -5.09 1.37
CA LYS A 175 -5.93 -5.01 2.71
C LYS A 175 -4.63 -4.19 2.74
N ALA A 176 -4.65 -3.09 3.44
CA ALA A 176 -3.48 -2.24 3.56
C ALA A 176 -3.33 -1.74 5.00
N GLY A 177 -2.11 -1.52 5.42
CA GLY A 177 -1.83 -1.04 6.76
C GLY A 177 -0.35 -0.95 7.04
N ILE A 178 0.01 -1.17 8.29
CA ILE A 178 1.37 -1.08 8.77
C ILE A 178 1.71 -2.31 9.62
N VAL A 179 2.95 -2.77 9.50
CA VAL A 179 3.49 -3.83 10.34
C VAL A 179 4.75 -3.30 11.02
N SER A 180 4.87 -3.55 12.32
CA SER A 180 6.02 -3.13 13.09
C SER A 180 6.56 -4.28 13.92
N ARG A 181 7.85 -4.22 14.22
CA ARG A 181 8.50 -5.14 15.16
C ARG A 181 8.80 -4.41 16.44
N SER A 182 8.70 -5.11 17.56
CA SER A 182 9.12 -4.53 18.83
C SER A 182 10.65 -4.39 18.87
N LEU A 183 11.16 -3.37 19.57
CA LEU A 183 12.60 -3.12 19.72
C LEU A 183 13.34 -4.31 20.32
N SER A 184 12.69 -5.09 21.17
CA SER A 184 13.27 -6.26 21.82
C SER A 184 13.65 -7.37 20.86
N GLN A 185 13.19 -7.36 19.63
CA GLN A 185 13.53 -8.34 18.61
C GLN A 185 14.76 -7.98 17.78
N GLN A 186 15.32 -6.79 17.98
CA GLN A 186 16.46 -6.28 17.22
C GLN A 186 17.80 -6.56 17.90
N GLN A 187 17.74 -7.06 19.10
CA GLN A 187 18.89 -7.49 19.86
C GLN A 187 19.10 -9.00 19.71
#